data_9c107d0b43a52a5fbd84c24275111b13
#
_entry.id   9c107d0b43a52a5fbd84c24275111b13
#
_cell.length_a   1.000
_cell.length_b   1.000
_cell.length_c   1.000
_cell.angle_alpha   90.00
_cell.angle_beta   90.00
_cell.angle_gamma   90.00
#
_symmetry.space_group_name_H-M   'P 1'
#
loop_
_entity.id
_entity.type
_entity.pdbx_description
1 polymer ?
#
loop_
_entity_poly.entity_id
_entity_poly.type
_entity_poly.pdbx_seq_one_letter_code
_entity_poly.pdbx_strand_id
1 'polypeptide(L)'
;MVFQNFNLFPNKTVLENITLTSIKVKGEDEKSAKKNAISLLKSMGLEDKKDSYPNSLSGGQKQRVAIARALANKPEVLLFDEPTSALDPEMVKEVLNVIKSLARKGLTMVIVTHEMGFAREISDTVVFMKNGIVKDLGSPDYIFNKTKNESTKKFLNAVL
;
A
#
# COMPACT_ATOMS: atom_id res chain seq x y z
N MET A 1 -2.79 5.75 6.11
CA MET A 1 -3.54 4.60 5.56
C MET A 1 -3.65 4.76 4.04
N VAL A 2 -3.52 3.67 3.32
CA VAL A 2 -3.70 3.56 1.85
C VAL A 2 -4.93 2.72 1.61
N PHE A 3 -5.88 3.24 0.84
CA PHE A 3 -7.18 2.63 0.60
C PHE A 3 -7.26 2.00 -0.79
N GLN A 4 -8.22 1.11 -0.99
CA GLN A 4 -8.55 0.47 -2.26
C GLN A 4 -8.86 1.52 -3.36
N ASN A 5 -9.61 2.57 -3.05
CA ASN A 5 -10.09 3.58 -4.00
C ASN A 5 -9.15 4.80 -4.13
N PHE A 6 -7.86 4.68 -3.85
CA PHE A 6 -6.83 5.72 -3.97
C PHE A 6 -7.10 7.00 -3.15
N ASN A 7 -8.32 7.51 -3.14
CA ASN A 7 -8.79 8.72 -2.45
C ASN A 7 -7.90 9.95 -2.71
N LEU A 8 -7.47 10.14 -3.96
CA LEU A 8 -6.75 11.33 -4.40
C LEU A 8 -7.73 12.50 -4.59
N PHE A 9 -7.28 13.71 -4.29
CA PHE A 9 -8.03 14.93 -4.57
C PHE A 9 -8.01 15.20 -6.08
N PRO A 10 -9.15 15.11 -6.79
CA PRO A 10 -9.18 15.18 -8.25
C PRO A 10 -8.83 16.57 -8.80
N ASN A 11 -9.02 17.62 -8.00
CA ASN A 11 -8.75 19.02 -8.32
C ASN A 11 -7.36 19.49 -7.89
N LYS A 12 -6.47 18.57 -7.53
CA LYS A 12 -5.08 18.84 -7.15
C LYS A 12 -4.13 18.02 -7.99
N THR A 13 -2.97 18.59 -8.31
CA THR A 13 -1.90 17.85 -8.98
C THR A 13 -1.38 16.71 -8.09
N VAL A 14 -0.61 15.80 -8.67
CA VAL A 14 0.10 14.75 -7.96
C VAL A 14 0.97 15.32 -6.84
N LEU A 15 1.75 16.34 -7.15
CA LEU A 15 2.62 17.00 -6.17
C LEU A 15 1.82 17.61 -5.02
N GLU A 16 0.74 18.31 -5.33
CA GLU A 16 -0.15 18.90 -4.31
C GLU A 16 -0.84 17.83 -3.45
N ASN A 17 -1.28 16.71 -4.04
CA ASN A 17 -1.84 15.59 -3.29
C ASN A 17 -0.88 15.07 -2.23
N ILE A 18 0.41 14.99 -2.53
CA ILE A 18 1.43 14.46 -1.63
C ILE A 18 1.80 15.50 -0.56
N THR A 19 1.90 16.78 -0.93
CA THR A 19 2.40 17.83 -0.03
C THR A 19 1.34 18.45 0.87
N LEU A 20 0.06 18.31 0.53
CA LEU A 20 -1.06 18.99 1.20
C LEU A 20 -1.04 18.86 2.72
N THR A 21 -0.91 17.63 3.22
CA THR A 21 -0.93 17.37 4.67
C THR A 21 0.32 17.91 5.37
N SER A 22 1.49 17.74 4.76
CA SER A 22 2.75 18.25 5.30
C SER A 22 2.71 19.77 5.45
N ILE A 23 2.21 20.49 4.45
CA ILE A 23 2.17 21.96 4.47
C ILE A 23 1.01 22.47 5.33
N LYS A 24 -0.23 22.00 5.07
CA LYS A 24 -1.43 22.60 5.68
C LYS A 24 -1.72 22.13 7.10
N VAL A 25 -1.31 20.92 7.45
CA VAL A 25 -1.60 20.33 8.77
C VAL A 25 -0.38 20.34 9.67
N LYS A 26 0.80 19.98 9.13
CA LYS A 26 2.03 19.91 9.93
C LYS A 26 2.82 21.23 9.93
N GLY A 27 2.45 22.21 9.09
CA GLY A 27 3.17 23.48 8.98
C GLY A 27 4.60 23.35 8.41
N GLU A 28 4.88 22.25 7.67
CA GLU A 28 6.18 22.06 7.05
C GLU A 28 6.43 23.14 5.98
N ASP A 29 7.68 23.60 5.89
CA ASP A 29 8.09 24.53 4.84
C ASP A 29 7.79 23.95 3.44
N GLU A 30 7.19 24.78 2.60
CA GLU A 30 6.72 24.36 1.27
C GLU A 30 7.84 23.80 0.39
N LYS A 31 9.02 24.42 0.44
CA LYS A 31 10.19 23.98 -0.34
C LYS A 31 10.68 22.60 0.12
N SER A 32 10.70 22.40 1.44
CA SER A 32 11.05 21.11 2.06
C SER A 32 10.05 20.01 1.71
N ALA A 33 8.76 20.30 1.87
CA ALA A 33 7.68 19.35 1.53
C ALA A 33 7.71 18.95 0.05
N LYS A 34 7.90 19.92 -0.87
CA LYS A 34 8.04 19.65 -2.32
C LYS A 34 9.27 18.80 -2.63
N LYS A 35 10.42 19.09 -2.02
CA LYS A 35 11.64 18.30 -2.20
C LYS A 35 11.44 16.84 -1.78
N ASN A 36 10.83 16.63 -0.61
CA ASN A 36 10.50 15.29 -0.12
C ASN A 36 9.52 14.55 -1.07
N ALA A 37 8.45 15.23 -1.50
CA ALA A 37 7.46 14.66 -2.41
C ALA A 37 8.06 14.25 -3.76
N ILE A 38 8.93 15.07 -4.34
CA ILE A 38 9.64 14.76 -5.59
C ILE A 38 10.55 13.53 -5.41
N SER A 39 11.26 13.44 -4.29
CA SER A 39 12.09 12.27 -3.97
C SER A 39 11.25 10.98 -3.87
N LEU A 40 10.08 11.06 -3.24
CA LEU A 40 9.14 9.93 -3.17
C LEU A 40 8.60 9.55 -4.55
N LEU A 41 8.19 10.52 -5.37
CA LEU A 41 7.73 10.27 -6.74
C LEU A 41 8.80 9.62 -7.59
N LYS A 42 10.05 10.08 -7.48
CA LYS A 42 11.19 9.48 -8.17
C LYS A 42 11.39 8.01 -7.77
N SER A 43 11.30 7.70 -6.48
CA SER A 43 11.41 6.31 -6.00
C SER A 43 10.30 5.40 -6.48
N MET A 44 9.19 5.97 -6.95
CA MET A 44 8.02 5.27 -7.49
C MET A 44 7.91 5.31 -9.03
N GLY A 45 8.92 5.90 -9.71
CA GLY A 45 8.92 6.04 -11.17
C GLY A 45 7.85 6.99 -11.71
N LEU A 46 7.50 8.05 -10.93
CA LEU A 46 6.42 8.99 -11.26
C LEU A 46 6.86 10.46 -11.22
N GLU A 47 8.16 10.73 -11.32
CA GLU A 47 8.69 12.11 -11.26
C GLU A 47 8.14 13.00 -12.40
N ASP A 48 7.98 12.42 -13.59
CA ASP A 48 7.41 13.07 -14.78
C ASP A 48 5.91 13.41 -14.64
N LYS A 49 5.21 12.81 -13.67
CA LYS A 49 3.78 12.99 -13.41
C LYS A 49 3.47 14.02 -12.32
N LYS A 50 4.47 14.70 -11.74
CA LYS A 50 4.30 15.61 -10.60
C LYS A 50 3.23 16.68 -10.80
N ASP A 51 3.14 17.22 -12.04
CA ASP A 51 2.20 18.29 -12.39
C ASP A 51 0.90 17.77 -13.04
N SER A 52 0.75 16.44 -13.18
CA SER A 52 -0.44 15.78 -13.71
C SER A 52 -1.56 15.76 -12.68
N TYR A 53 -2.82 15.69 -13.15
CA TYR A 53 -3.99 15.49 -12.32
C TYR A 53 -4.36 14.00 -12.21
N PRO A 54 -5.02 13.54 -11.13
CA PRO A 54 -5.37 12.13 -10.95
C PRO A 54 -6.11 11.50 -12.12
N ASN A 55 -6.98 12.26 -12.80
CA ASN A 55 -7.78 11.74 -13.92
C ASN A 55 -6.95 11.31 -15.13
N SER A 56 -5.72 11.82 -15.28
CA SER A 56 -4.81 11.45 -16.37
C SER A 56 -3.89 10.26 -16.02
N LEU A 57 -4.03 9.68 -14.84
CA LEU A 57 -3.19 8.59 -14.35
C LEU A 57 -3.88 7.23 -14.51
N SER A 58 -3.10 6.18 -14.76
CA SER A 58 -3.57 4.79 -14.65
C SER A 58 -3.89 4.42 -13.20
N GLY A 59 -4.64 3.33 -12.98
CA GLY A 59 -4.96 2.84 -11.63
C GLY A 59 -3.70 2.58 -10.79
N GLY A 60 -2.71 1.89 -11.35
CA GLY A 60 -1.44 1.62 -10.67
C GLY A 60 -0.64 2.90 -10.36
N GLN A 61 -0.67 3.90 -11.24
CA GLN A 61 -0.07 5.21 -10.97
C GLN A 61 -0.79 5.93 -9.84
N LYS A 62 -2.14 5.96 -9.83
CA LYS A 62 -2.94 6.53 -8.73
C LYS A 62 -2.60 5.89 -7.40
N GLN A 63 -2.48 4.57 -7.36
CA GLN A 63 -2.16 3.84 -6.13
C GLN A 63 -0.74 4.18 -5.65
N ARG A 64 0.24 4.24 -6.54
CA ARG A 64 1.61 4.66 -6.16
C ARG A 64 1.67 6.10 -5.65
N VAL A 65 0.86 7.01 -6.20
CA VAL A 65 0.71 8.38 -5.66
C VAL A 65 0.08 8.36 -4.26
N ALA A 66 -0.94 7.52 -4.03
CA ALA A 66 -1.56 7.38 -2.71
C ALA A 66 -0.57 6.83 -1.67
N ILE A 67 0.29 5.88 -2.06
CA ILE A 67 1.38 5.38 -1.22
C ILE A 67 2.40 6.50 -0.94
N ALA A 68 2.83 7.26 -1.95
CA ALA A 68 3.75 8.39 -1.78
C ALA A 68 3.18 9.44 -0.83
N ARG A 69 1.88 9.77 -0.94
CA ARG A 69 1.18 10.68 -0.03
C ARG A 69 1.19 10.18 1.42
N ALA A 70 0.98 8.89 1.62
CA ALA A 70 1.03 8.31 2.96
C ALA A 70 2.44 8.38 3.55
N LEU A 71 3.47 8.07 2.75
CA LEU A 71 4.88 8.10 3.14
C LEU A 71 5.42 9.51 3.41
N ALA A 72 4.90 10.54 2.72
CA ALA A 72 5.30 11.94 2.92
C ALA A 72 5.10 12.40 4.37
N ASN A 73 4.17 11.78 5.08
CA ASN A 73 3.90 12.04 6.49
C ASN A 73 4.88 11.35 7.46
N LYS A 74 5.87 10.58 6.96
CA LYS A 74 6.86 9.83 7.75
C LYS A 74 6.20 8.97 8.84
N PRO A 75 5.27 8.06 8.48
CA PRO A 75 4.53 7.26 9.44
C PRO A 75 5.43 6.21 10.10
N GLU A 76 5.19 5.91 11.38
CA GLU A 76 5.80 4.76 12.07
C GLU A 76 5.17 3.45 11.62
N VAL A 77 3.87 3.47 11.33
CA VAL A 77 3.11 2.31 10.83
C VAL A 77 2.28 2.72 9.62
N LEU A 78 2.32 1.93 8.55
CA LEU A 78 1.51 2.15 7.35
C LEU A 78 0.44 1.05 7.20
N LEU A 79 -0.82 1.49 7.10
CA LEU A 79 -1.95 0.60 6.92
C LEU A 79 -2.35 0.55 5.45
N PHE A 80 -2.56 -0.65 4.91
CA PHE A 80 -3.07 -0.89 3.56
C PHE A 80 -4.39 -1.67 3.64
N ASP A 81 -5.40 -1.17 2.95
CA ASP A 81 -6.70 -1.82 2.82
C ASP A 81 -6.93 -2.20 1.35
N GLU A 82 -6.71 -3.47 1.05
CA GLU A 82 -6.79 -4.06 -0.29
C GLU A 82 -6.15 -3.20 -1.40
N PRO A 83 -4.85 -2.92 -1.34
CA PRO A 83 -4.21 -1.91 -2.20
C PRO A 83 -4.20 -2.26 -3.69
N THR A 84 -4.62 -3.46 -4.08
CA THR A 84 -4.60 -3.94 -5.47
C THR A 84 -5.96 -4.31 -6.02
N SER A 85 -7.02 -4.36 -5.22
CA SER A 85 -8.34 -4.88 -5.63
C SER A 85 -9.06 -4.04 -6.70
N ALA A 86 -8.69 -2.76 -6.84
CA ALA A 86 -9.24 -1.87 -7.88
C ALA A 86 -8.31 -1.74 -9.11
N LEU A 87 -7.35 -2.66 -9.28
CA LEU A 87 -6.34 -2.60 -10.33
C LEU A 87 -6.48 -3.74 -11.34
N ASP A 88 -6.15 -3.44 -12.60
CA ASP A 88 -5.96 -4.46 -13.61
C ASP A 88 -4.74 -5.34 -13.28
N PRO A 89 -4.75 -6.64 -13.64
CA PRO A 89 -3.69 -7.60 -13.29
C PRO A 89 -2.27 -7.15 -13.67
N GLU A 90 -2.13 -6.42 -14.77
CA GLU A 90 -0.83 -5.90 -15.21
C GLU A 90 -0.25 -4.87 -14.24
N MET A 91 -1.12 -4.07 -13.61
CA MET A 91 -0.73 -3.00 -12.68
C MET A 91 -0.51 -3.51 -11.25
N VAL A 92 -1.09 -4.65 -10.89
CA VAL A 92 -0.95 -5.27 -9.55
C VAL A 92 0.51 -5.48 -9.20
N LYS A 93 1.30 -6.06 -10.11
CA LYS A 93 2.72 -6.35 -9.90
C LYS A 93 3.53 -5.11 -9.57
N GLU A 94 3.27 -3.99 -10.23
CA GLU A 94 4.00 -2.74 -9.99
C GLU A 94 3.76 -2.22 -8.57
N VAL A 95 2.50 -2.22 -8.12
CA VAL A 95 2.13 -1.76 -6.77
C VAL A 95 2.69 -2.70 -5.70
N LEU A 96 2.57 -4.02 -5.88
CA LEU A 96 3.13 -5.01 -4.96
C LEU A 96 4.66 -4.88 -4.84
N ASN A 97 5.37 -4.60 -5.93
CA ASN A 97 6.81 -4.37 -5.90
C ASN A 97 7.19 -3.12 -5.08
N VAL A 98 6.40 -2.06 -5.16
CA VAL A 98 6.59 -0.89 -4.28
C VAL A 98 6.43 -1.29 -2.82
N ILE A 99 5.35 -2.01 -2.46
CA ILE A 99 5.11 -2.44 -1.07
C ILE A 99 6.23 -3.37 -0.59
N LYS A 100 6.68 -4.33 -1.42
CA LYS A 100 7.85 -5.18 -1.11
C LYS A 100 9.10 -4.35 -0.81
N SER A 101 9.34 -3.29 -1.57
CA SER A 101 10.49 -2.41 -1.34
C SER A 101 10.42 -1.68 0.00
N LEU A 102 9.21 -1.33 0.45
CA LEU A 102 8.98 -0.69 1.76
C LEU A 102 9.21 -1.69 2.91
N ALA A 103 8.74 -2.94 2.76
CA ALA A 103 9.01 -4.01 3.72
C ALA A 103 10.52 -4.22 3.92
N ARG A 104 11.26 -4.32 2.83
CA ARG A 104 12.74 -4.47 2.86
C ARG A 104 13.47 -3.32 3.52
N LYS A 105 12.88 -2.13 3.56
CA LYS A 105 13.40 -0.94 4.27
C LYS A 105 13.04 -0.92 5.76
N GLY A 106 12.35 -1.94 6.26
CA GLY A 106 11.98 -2.08 7.67
C GLY A 106 10.79 -1.24 8.10
N LEU A 107 9.95 -0.77 7.16
CA LEU A 107 8.74 -0.05 7.53
C LEU A 107 7.69 -1.03 8.10
N THR A 108 7.20 -0.74 9.30
CA THR A 108 6.10 -1.51 9.89
C THR A 108 4.81 -1.30 9.11
N MET A 109 4.20 -2.40 8.66
CA MET A 109 2.99 -2.34 7.84
C MET A 109 1.94 -3.33 8.32
N VAL A 110 0.68 -2.94 8.24
CA VAL A 110 -0.48 -3.84 8.35
C VAL A 110 -1.18 -3.83 7.01
N ILE A 111 -1.33 -5.00 6.39
CA ILE A 111 -1.85 -5.13 5.03
C ILE A 111 -3.04 -6.09 5.02
N VAL A 112 -4.20 -5.59 4.62
CA VAL A 112 -5.34 -6.43 4.24
C VAL A 112 -5.22 -6.73 2.75
N THR A 113 -5.19 -8.00 2.37
CA THR A 113 -5.00 -8.41 0.98
C THR A 113 -5.58 -9.78 0.70
N HIS A 114 -5.98 -10.00 -0.54
CA HIS A 114 -6.33 -11.31 -1.10
C HIS A 114 -5.20 -11.91 -1.96
N GLU A 115 -4.08 -11.22 -2.10
CA GLU A 115 -2.89 -11.67 -2.83
C GLU A 115 -2.07 -12.64 -1.96
N MET A 116 -2.48 -13.92 -1.94
CA MET A 116 -1.89 -14.92 -1.02
C MET A 116 -0.40 -15.17 -1.26
N GLY A 117 0.03 -15.19 -2.53
CA GLY A 117 1.45 -15.32 -2.87
C GLY A 117 2.29 -14.17 -2.33
N PHE A 118 1.76 -12.95 -2.43
CA PHE A 118 2.41 -11.76 -1.88
C PHE A 118 2.46 -11.80 -0.35
N ALA A 119 1.33 -12.11 0.31
CA ALA A 119 1.28 -12.23 1.77
C ALA A 119 2.30 -13.26 2.29
N ARG A 120 2.40 -14.42 1.61
CA ARG A 120 3.36 -15.48 1.97
C ARG A 120 4.81 -15.02 1.86
N GLU A 121 5.12 -14.19 0.85
CA GLU A 121 6.50 -13.75 0.56
C GLU A 121 7.00 -12.68 1.51
N ILE A 122 6.14 -11.74 1.94
CA ILE A 122 6.61 -10.51 2.59
C ILE A 122 6.25 -10.39 4.07
N SER A 123 5.28 -11.15 4.55
CA SER A 123 4.82 -10.96 5.94
C SER A 123 5.70 -11.69 6.95
N ASP A 124 5.91 -11.08 8.10
CA ASP A 124 6.49 -11.73 9.28
C ASP A 124 5.42 -12.49 10.06
N THR A 125 4.20 -11.98 10.03
CA THR A 125 3.04 -12.56 10.72
C THR A 125 1.80 -12.47 9.83
N VAL A 126 1.06 -13.56 9.74
CA VAL A 126 -0.22 -13.66 9.03
C VAL A 126 -1.35 -13.84 10.03
N VAL A 127 -2.41 -13.06 9.86
CA VAL A 127 -3.64 -13.15 10.66
C VAL A 127 -4.79 -13.54 9.74
N PHE A 128 -5.38 -14.71 9.98
CA PHE A 128 -6.60 -15.12 9.28
C PHE A 128 -7.84 -14.75 10.10
N MET A 129 -8.70 -13.94 9.50
CA MET A 129 -9.95 -13.50 10.12
C MET A 129 -11.16 -14.05 9.36
N LYS A 130 -12.20 -14.40 10.11
CA LYS A 130 -13.49 -14.82 9.58
C LYS A 130 -14.61 -14.36 10.51
N ASN A 131 -15.64 -13.74 9.95
CA ASN A 131 -16.80 -13.21 10.69
C ASN A 131 -16.39 -12.25 11.84
N GLY A 132 -15.44 -11.36 11.58
CA GLY A 132 -14.96 -10.39 12.57
C GLY A 132 -14.06 -10.97 13.68
N ILE A 133 -13.72 -12.26 13.61
CA ILE A 133 -12.94 -12.96 14.66
C ILE A 133 -11.64 -13.48 14.06
N VAL A 134 -10.54 -13.30 14.79
CA VAL A 134 -9.26 -13.95 14.47
C VAL A 134 -9.42 -15.46 14.66
N LYS A 135 -9.23 -16.21 13.59
CA LYS A 135 -9.33 -17.68 13.57
C LYS A 135 -7.97 -18.36 13.61
N ASP A 136 -6.97 -17.70 13.08
CA ASP A 136 -5.61 -18.22 13.05
C ASP A 136 -4.59 -17.08 13.03
N LEU A 137 -3.41 -17.31 13.60
CA LEU A 137 -2.33 -16.34 13.72
C LEU A 137 -1.00 -17.08 13.73
N GLY A 138 -0.04 -16.64 12.94
CA GLY A 138 1.30 -17.23 12.97
C GLY A 138 2.20 -16.78 11.85
N SER A 139 3.36 -17.40 11.73
CA SER A 139 4.27 -17.17 10.62
C SER A 139 3.64 -17.60 9.28
N PRO A 140 4.09 -17.05 8.14
CA PRO A 140 3.64 -17.50 6.84
C PRO A 140 3.76 -19.01 6.64
N ASP A 141 4.89 -19.61 7.05
CA ASP A 141 5.07 -21.05 6.94
C ASP A 141 4.04 -21.85 7.74
N TYR A 142 3.70 -21.39 8.96
CA TYR A 142 2.65 -22.02 9.76
C TYR A 142 1.29 -21.90 9.06
N ILE A 143 0.88 -20.70 8.71
CA ILE A 143 -0.46 -20.44 8.14
C ILE A 143 -0.66 -21.15 6.81
N PHE A 144 0.29 -21.03 5.89
CA PHE A 144 0.15 -21.53 4.53
C PHE A 144 0.44 -23.04 4.37
N ASN A 145 1.24 -23.63 5.27
CA ASN A 145 1.69 -25.01 5.10
C ASN A 145 1.32 -25.93 6.26
N LYS A 146 1.13 -25.42 7.49
CA LYS A 146 1.09 -26.25 8.71
C LYS A 146 -0.14 -26.01 9.58
N THR A 147 -1.01 -25.06 9.22
CA THR A 147 -2.18 -24.74 10.06
C THR A 147 -3.03 -25.97 10.35
N LYS A 148 -3.51 -26.05 11.59
CA LYS A 148 -4.48 -27.08 12.00
C LYS A 148 -5.92 -26.56 11.99
N ASN A 149 -6.12 -25.26 11.74
CA ASN A 149 -7.44 -24.65 11.73
C ASN A 149 -8.20 -25.00 10.46
N GLU A 150 -9.31 -25.70 10.58
CA GLU A 150 -10.13 -26.16 9.46
C GLU A 150 -10.71 -24.99 8.61
N SER A 151 -11.02 -23.85 9.24
CA SER A 151 -11.51 -22.68 8.51
C SER A 151 -10.42 -22.07 7.64
N THR A 152 -9.19 -22.01 8.15
CA THR A 152 -8.01 -21.52 7.42
C THR A 152 -7.69 -22.45 6.26
N LYS A 153 -7.66 -23.77 6.48
CA LYS A 153 -7.42 -24.77 5.43
C LYS A 153 -8.44 -24.67 4.30
N LYS A 154 -9.75 -24.61 4.66
CA LYS A 154 -10.82 -24.45 3.65
C LYS A 154 -10.67 -23.19 2.82
N PHE A 155 -10.28 -22.08 3.44
CA PHE A 155 -10.05 -20.84 2.73
C PHE A 155 -8.84 -20.96 1.78
N LEU A 156 -7.70 -21.44 2.27
CA LEU A 156 -6.49 -21.58 1.45
C LEU A 156 -6.70 -22.51 0.26
N ASN A 157 -7.38 -23.63 0.44
CA ASN A 157 -7.70 -24.57 -0.65
C ASN A 157 -8.67 -24.00 -1.69
N ALA A 158 -9.38 -22.92 -1.38
CA ALA A 158 -10.29 -22.26 -2.32
C ALA A 158 -9.61 -21.15 -3.12
N VAL A 159 -8.45 -20.63 -2.65
CA VAL A 159 -7.80 -19.42 -3.20
C VAL A 159 -6.43 -19.76 -3.83
N LEU A 160 -5.81 -20.88 -3.47
CA LEU A 160 -4.53 -21.37 -4.02
C LEU A 160 -4.77 -22.53 -4.98
#